data_ceaf0c1d49386dad4fb1817b87794389
#
_entry.id   ceaf0c1d49386dad4fb1817b87794389
#
_cell.length_a   1.000
_cell.length_b   1.000
_cell.length_c   1.000
_cell.angle_alpha   90.00
_cell.angle_beta   90.00
_cell.angle_gamma   90.00
#
_symmetry.space_group_name_H-M   'P 1'
#
loop_
_entity.id
_entity.type
_entity.pdbx_description
1 polymer ?
#
loop_
_entity_poly.entity_id
_entity_poly.type
_entity_poly.pdbx_seq_one_letter_code
_entity_poly.pdbx_strand_id
1 'polypeptide(L)'
;MIQLTSLIQAYIKNWDFINSEEIYKWESVKRFNECFFKTDLPIHERIKQAFSKADNLLVSAASYPLAVLIEVAEDKPRQIETMLSNLFDESKPLRERMEAYMSEFNNIIKIMKEEGHSDWKGRENVKSFQDAHAISVYLAMRYPQTHYIYQWKVFNTFASIADCETCDDAIERYLMFMQLCETVKAELMKENAFISFYNGWLKDNKFTDSNYNLLTQDFIYAVATYLNSEKYQKADKKKPIEKEVYQIEASAFKEVDPKDFKSFKGKIMDYEAIDKLHRNLGLEGEMWAIQYERERLEKLGINHDVRHVSIEEGDGLGYDILSVEDDGVTPRYIEVKTTEGGVTQPFFYSSNELARSIVERDHYYIYRVYGFKRAARQANLLIIHGGLDELNGEPMTYKASMKHFCVG
;
A
#
# COMPACT_ATOMS: atom_id res chain seq x y z
N MET A 1 4.94 4.10 -28.77
CA MET A 1 3.58 4.73 -28.83
C MET A 1 2.44 3.71 -28.68
N ILE A 2 2.38 2.62 -29.43
CA ILE A 2 1.29 1.60 -29.32
C ILE A 2 1.20 0.99 -27.91
N GLN A 3 2.34 0.79 -27.26
CA GLN A 3 2.39 0.20 -25.91
C GLN A 3 1.82 1.15 -24.83
N LEU A 4 2.07 2.47 -24.93
CA LEU A 4 1.60 3.43 -23.92
C LEU A 4 0.07 3.57 -23.96
N THR A 5 -0.54 3.61 -25.16
CA THR A 5 -2.00 3.66 -25.31
C THR A 5 -2.68 2.44 -24.67
N SER A 6 -2.15 1.23 -24.88
CA SER A 6 -2.71 0.01 -24.26
C SER A 6 -2.59 0.04 -22.73
N LEU A 7 -1.50 0.58 -22.19
CA LEU A 7 -1.31 0.72 -20.75
C LEU A 7 -2.27 1.76 -20.15
N ILE A 8 -2.52 2.87 -20.88
CA ILE A 8 -3.52 3.87 -20.47
C ILE A 8 -4.92 3.25 -20.41
N GLN A 9 -5.30 2.48 -21.43
CA GLN A 9 -6.61 1.79 -21.43
C GLN A 9 -6.71 0.76 -20.28
N ALA A 10 -5.63 0.03 -20.00
CA ALA A 10 -5.60 -0.89 -18.89
C ALA A 10 -5.72 -0.15 -17.53
N TYR A 11 -5.09 1.00 -17.37
CA TYR A 11 -5.21 1.84 -16.18
C TYR A 11 -6.64 2.34 -15.98
N ILE A 12 -7.25 2.87 -17.03
CA ILE A 12 -8.63 3.36 -17.00
C ILE A 12 -9.60 2.24 -16.62
N LYS A 13 -9.44 1.06 -17.21
CA LYS A 13 -10.27 -0.12 -16.94
C LYS A 13 -10.16 -0.57 -15.47
N ASN A 14 -9.03 -0.35 -14.83
CA ASN A 14 -8.75 -0.78 -13.45
C ASN A 14 -8.70 0.40 -12.47
N TRP A 15 -9.25 1.55 -12.84
CA TRP A 15 -9.23 2.77 -12.05
C TRP A 15 -9.71 2.56 -10.62
N ASP A 16 -10.88 1.93 -10.44
CA ASP A 16 -11.50 1.77 -9.13
C ASP A 16 -10.58 1.00 -8.16
N PHE A 17 -9.99 -0.09 -8.64
CA PHE A 17 -9.02 -0.86 -7.88
C PHE A 17 -7.76 -0.04 -7.58
N ILE A 18 -7.12 0.55 -8.60
CA ILE A 18 -5.88 1.29 -8.43
C ILE A 18 -6.10 2.49 -7.51
N ASN A 19 -7.21 3.21 -7.69
CA ASN A 19 -7.53 4.37 -6.89
C ASN A 19 -7.82 3.99 -5.43
N SER A 20 -8.48 2.86 -5.14
CA SER A 20 -8.70 2.41 -3.77
C SER A 20 -7.38 2.19 -3.00
N GLU A 21 -6.34 1.70 -3.69
CA GLU A 21 -5.02 1.48 -3.12
C GLU A 21 -4.18 2.78 -3.00
N GLU A 22 -4.38 3.72 -3.91
CA GLU A 22 -3.48 4.86 -4.10
C GLU A 22 -4.09 6.22 -3.73
N ILE A 23 -5.35 6.27 -3.29
CA ILE A 23 -6.08 7.49 -2.91
C ILE A 23 -5.34 8.31 -1.85
N TYR A 24 -4.55 7.67 -1.00
CA TYR A 24 -3.75 8.34 0.02
C TYR A 24 -2.79 9.41 -0.54
N LYS A 25 -2.43 9.35 -1.83
CA LYS A 25 -1.61 10.38 -2.48
C LYS A 25 -2.33 11.73 -2.52
N TRP A 26 -3.61 11.73 -2.91
CA TRP A 26 -4.47 12.93 -2.92
C TRP A 26 -4.80 13.40 -1.49
N GLU A 27 -5.06 12.45 -0.59
CA GLU A 27 -5.26 12.75 0.82
C GLU A 27 -4.03 13.39 1.44
N SER A 28 -2.82 12.93 1.08
CA SER A 28 -1.56 13.48 1.58
C SER A 28 -1.35 14.92 1.14
N VAL A 29 -1.58 15.24 -0.14
CA VAL A 29 -1.51 16.62 -0.64
C VAL A 29 -2.52 17.53 0.05
N LYS A 30 -3.77 17.07 0.20
CA LYS A 30 -4.81 17.81 0.91
C LYS A 30 -4.41 18.05 2.36
N ARG A 31 -3.97 17.02 3.07
CA ARG A 31 -3.56 17.10 4.47
C ARG A 31 -2.37 18.03 4.68
N PHE A 32 -1.37 17.96 3.79
CA PHE A 32 -0.23 18.86 3.83
C PHE A 32 -0.68 20.31 3.76
N ASN A 33 -1.51 20.67 2.78
CA ASN A 33 -1.98 22.05 2.61
C ASN A 33 -2.86 22.53 3.77
N GLU A 34 -3.59 21.65 4.44
CA GLU A 34 -4.40 21.98 5.62
C GLU A 34 -3.57 22.24 6.88
N CYS A 35 -2.37 21.64 7.00
CA CYS A 35 -1.64 21.61 8.27
C CYS A 35 -0.28 22.30 8.25
N PHE A 36 0.47 22.25 7.15
CA PHE A 36 1.86 22.71 7.13
C PHE A 36 2.01 24.21 7.41
N PHE A 37 1.03 25.02 7.01
CA PHE A 37 1.05 26.47 7.12
C PHE A 37 0.43 27.03 8.42
N LYS A 38 0.07 26.15 9.37
CA LYS A 38 -0.40 26.57 10.70
C LYS A 38 0.78 27.02 11.55
N THR A 39 1.04 28.31 11.59
CA THR A 39 2.22 28.91 12.26
C THR A 39 2.10 28.98 13.78
N ASP A 40 0.96 28.65 14.35
CA ASP A 40 0.70 28.54 15.78
C ASP A 40 1.34 27.28 16.43
N LEU A 41 1.80 26.35 15.62
CA LEU A 41 2.47 25.12 16.09
C LEU A 41 3.98 25.15 15.81
N PRO A 42 4.80 24.49 16.66
CA PRO A 42 6.21 24.25 16.38
C PRO A 42 6.40 23.49 15.05
N ILE A 43 7.54 23.71 14.38
CA ILE A 43 7.79 23.12 13.05
C ILE A 43 7.69 21.60 13.03
N HIS A 44 8.20 20.89 14.05
CA HIS A 44 8.14 19.43 14.13
C HIS A 44 6.69 18.92 14.19
N GLU A 45 5.80 19.59 14.95
CA GLU A 45 4.37 19.25 15.01
C GLU A 45 3.66 19.57 13.69
N ARG A 46 4.01 20.69 13.03
CA ARG A 46 3.49 21.02 11.68
C ARG A 46 3.86 19.95 10.67
N ILE A 47 5.13 19.50 10.65
CA ILE A 47 5.62 18.42 9.79
C ILE A 47 4.85 17.13 10.09
N LYS A 48 4.77 16.71 11.34
CA LYS A 48 4.08 15.50 11.78
C LYS A 48 2.61 15.48 11.34
N GLN A 49 1.88 16.58 11.54
CA GLN A 49 0.49 16.68 11.12
C GLN A 49 0.33 16.76 9.61
N ALA A 50 1.18 17.50 8.92
CA ALA A 50 1.11 17.69 7.48
C ALA A 50 1.38 16.40 6.70
N PHE A 51 2.32 15.59 7.17
CA PHE A 51 2.69 14.33 6.53
C PHE A 51 1.99 13.09 7.12
N SER A 52 1.01 13.25 8.00
CA SER A 52 0.32 12.13 8.68
C SER A 52 -0.43 11.17 7.74
N LYS A 53 -0.61 11.52 6.48
CA LYS A 53 -1.17 10.66 5.42
C LYS A 53 -0.13 10.19 4.40
N ALA A 54 1.12 10.65 4.54
CA ALA A 54 2.23 10.36 3.62
C ALA A 54 3.17 9.24 4.11
N ASP A 55 2.83 8.51 5.16
CA ASP A 55 3.65 7.43 5.69
C ASP A 55 4.00 6.39 4.61
N ASN A 56 3.03 6.06 3.77
CA ASN A 56 3.24 5.16 2.63
C ASN A 56 4.29 5.64 1.63
N LEU A 57 4.57 6.95 1.60
CA LEU A 57 5.56 7.55 0.71
C LEU A 57 6.92 7.70 1.37
N LEU A 58 6.98 7.87 2.70
CA LEU A 58 8.17 8.30 3.43
C LEU A 58 8.68 7.29 4.46
N VAL A 59 7.99 6.13 4.62
CA VAL A 59 8.39 5.10 5.58
C VAL A 59 8.55 3.77 4.89
N SER A 60 9.67 3.11 5.11
CA SER A 60 9.92 1.74 4.66
C SER A 60 10.69 0.97 5.74
N ALA A 61 10.81 -0.35 5.58
CA ALA A 61 11.59 -1.18 6.51
C ALA A 61 13.06 -0.75 6.65
N ALA A 62 13.61 -0.06 5.65
CA ALA A 62 15.01 0.33 5.59
C ALA A 62 15.27 1.84 5.60
N SER A 63 14.24 2.69 5.45
CA SER A 63 14.38 4.14 5.32
C SER A 63 13.25 4.87 6.03
N TYR A 64 13.58 5.89 6.82
CA TYR A 64 12.64 6.63 7.69
C TYR A 64 12.86 8.15 7.59
N PRO A 65 12.83 8.74 6.39
CA PRO A 65 13.16 10.15 6.22
C PRO A 65 12.26 11.08 7.03
N LEU A 66 10.97 10.77 7.15
CA LEU A 66 10.02 11.58 7.90
C LEU A 66 10.30 11.58 9.41
N ALA A 67 10.57 10.40 9.99
CA ALA A 67 10.86 10.31 11.41
C ALA A 67 12.14 11.09 11.78
N VAL A 68 13.19 10.98 10.96
CA VAL A 68 14.44 11.74 11.15
C VAL A 68 14.22 13.22 10.95
N LEU A 69 13.41 13.63 9.97
CA LEU A 69 13.07 15.04 9.79
C LEU A 69 12.33 15.63 10.99
N ILE A 70 11.38 14.90 11.58
CA ILE A 70 10.63 15.32 12.77
C ILE A 70 11.57 15.45 13.97
N GLU A 71 12.43 14.46 14.22
CA GLU A 71 13.41 14.47 15.32
C GLU A 71 14.38 15.67 15.21
N VAL A 72 14.95 15.88 14.03
CA VAL A 72 15.84 17.04 13.80
C VAL A 72 15.08 18.38 13.90
N ALA A 73 13.82 18.40 13.48
CA ALA A 73 13.00 19.61 13.58
C ALA A 73 12.62 19.95 15.04
N GLU A 74 12.56 18.97 15.93
CA GLU A 74 12.38 19.18 17.37
C GLU A 74 13.62 19.79 18.01
N ASP A 75 14.81 19.26 17.68
CA ASP A 75 16.10 19.72 18.23
C ASP A 75 16.57 21.05 17.60
N LYS A 76 16.42 21.22 16.30
CA LYS A 76 16.94 22.37 15.52
C LYS A 76 15.85 23.08 14.69
N PRO A 77 14.77 23.55 15.34
CA PRO A 77 13.55 24.01 14.65
C PRO A 77 13.81 25.16 13.65
N ARG A 78 14.61 26.15 14.02
CA ARG A 78 14.91 27.31 13.14
C ARG A 78 15.71 26.90 11.91
N GLN A 79 16.62 25.94 12.06
CA GLN A 79 17.45 25.46 10.96
C GLN A 79 16.59 24.70 9.95
N ILE A 80 15.72 23.80 10.41
CA ILE A 80 14.79 23.08 9.55
C ILE A 80 13.80 24.01 8.85
N GLU A 81 13.27 25.03 9.53
CA GLU A 81 12.42 26.03 8.88
C GLU A 81 13.14 26.74 7.72
N THR A 82 14.40 27.14 7.94
CA THR A 82 15.22 27.79 6.91
C THR A 82 15.50 26.85 5.75
N MET A 83 15.88 25.60 6.02
CA MET A 83 16.16 24.57 5.02
C MET A 83 14.95 24.26 4.16
N LEU A 84 13.78 24.06 4.77
CA LEU A 84 12.53 23.81 4.05
C LEU A 84 12.11 25.05 3.23
N SER A 85 12.28 26.25 3.77
CA SER A 85 12.02 27.50 3.04
C SER A 85 12.91 27.61 1.80
N ASN A 86 14.20 27.31 1.92
CA ASN A 86 15.14 27.31 0.80
C ASN A 86 14.83 26.22 -0.23
N LEU A 87 14.42 25.03 0.23
CA LEU A 87 14.00 23.93 -0.65
C LEU A 87 12.75 24.31 -1.47
N PHE A 88 11.83 25.04 -0.86
CA PHE A 88 10.58 25.48 -1.47
C PHE A 88 10.69 26.80 -2.26
N ASP A 89 11.86 27.42 -2.33
CA ASP A 89 12.09 28.67 -3.09
C ASP A 89 12.25 28.35 -4.60
N GLU A 90 11.14 28.34 -5.33
CA GLU A 90 11.12 28.05 -6.78
C GLU A 90 11.84 29.12 -7.64
N SER A 91 12.33 30.22 -7.07
CA SER A 91 13.16 31.17 -7.78
C SER A 91 14.57 30.64 -8.11
N LYS A 92 14.99 29.56 -7.44
CA LYS A 92 16.29 28.91 -7.62
C LYS A 92 16.16 27.61 -8.40
N PRO A 93 17.23 27.21 -9.15
CA PRO A 93 17.25 25.94 -9.86
C PRO A 93 17.00 24.75 -8.91
N LEU A 94 16.17 23.79 -9.36
CA LEU A 94 15.78 22.65 -8.54
C LEU A 94 17.00 21.84 -8.05
N ARG A 95 17.98 21.58 -8.91
CA ARG A 95 19.21 20.87 -8.55
C ARG A 95 19.93 21.55 -7.38
N GLU A 96 20.14 22.84 -7.45
CA GLU A 96 20.81 23.61 -6.39
C GLU A 96 20.06 23.51 -5.04
N ARG A 97 18.72 23.60 -5.08
CA ARG A 97 17.89 23.48 -3.88
C ARG A 97 18.00 22.11 -3.25
N MET A 98 17.97 21.06 -4.04
CA MET A 98 18.07 19.68 -3.57
C MET A 98 19.46 19.38 -3.00
N GLU A 99 20.52 19.76 -3.70
CA GLU A 99 21.91 19.58 -3.26
C GLU A 99 22.18 20.33 -1.94
N ALA A 100 21.74 21.59 -1.86
CA ALA A 100 21.88 22.40 -0.64
C ALA A 100 21.14 21.74 0.55
N TYR A 101 19.90 21.31 0.35
CA TYR A 101 19.10 20.64 1.39
C TYR A 101 19.78 19.35 1.87
N MET A 102 20.20 18.48 0.96
CA MET A 102 20.87 17.22 1.31
C MET A 102 22.19 17.44 2.04
N SER A 103 22.99 18.38 1.55
CA SER A 103 24.28 18.74 2.16
C SER A 103 24.13 19.27 3.57
N GLU A 104 23.21 20.21 3.77
CA GLU A 104 22.96 20.83 5.07
C GLU A 104 22.39 19.81 6.06
N PHE A 105 21.43 18.96 5.63
CA PHE A 105 20.87 17.93 6.48
C PHE A 105 21.92 16.89 6.89
N ASN A 106 22.76 16.45 5.96
CA ASN A 106 23.88 15.54 6.27
C ASN A 106 24.89 16.13 7.24
N ASN A 107 25.12 17.44 7.18
CA ASN A 107 25.98 18.14 8.15
C ASN A 107 25.35 18.15 9.56
N ILE A 108 24.03 18.36 9.67
CA ILE A 108 23.32 18.25 10.95
C ILE A 108 23.48 16.83 11.52
N ILE A 109 23.24 15.80 10.72
CA ILE A 109 23.40 14.41 11.15
C ILE A 109 24.83 14.10 11.61
N LYS A 110 25.83 14.68 10.94
CA LYS A 110 27.23 14.53 11.35
C LYS A 110 27.47 15.14 12.74
N ILE A 111 26.98 16.35 12.97
CA ILE A 111 27.08 17.03 14.27
C ILE A 111 26.37 16.22 15.37
N MET A 112 25.16 15.77 15.13
CA MET A 112 24.41 14.94 16.07
C MET A 112 25.16 13.66 16.46
N LYS A 113 25.85 13.02 15.49
CA LYS A 113 26.71 11.86 15.80
C LYS A 113 27.91 12.20 16.68
N GLU A 114 28.56 13.33 16.40
CA GLU A 114 29.71 13.82 17.19
C GLU A 114 29.27 14.19 18.62
N GLU A 115 28.03 14.63 18.81
CA GLU A 115 27.39 14.90 20.11
C GLU A 115 26.88 13.63 20.82
N GLY A 116 27.02 12.44 20.21
CA GLY A 116 26.63 11.16 20.79
C GLY A 116 25.12 10.86 20.71
N HIS A 117 24.38 11.53 19.84
CA HIS A 117 22.96 11.23 19.62
C HIS A 117 22.79 9.86 18.98
N SER A 118 21.83 9.09 19.48
CA SER A 118 21.30 7.89 18.83
C SER A 118 20.02 8.24 18.06
N ASP A 119 19.67 7.43 17.07
CA ASP A 119 18.38 7.59 16.39
C ASP A 119 17.21 7.19 17.33
N TRP A 120 15.98 7.48 16.90
CA TRP A 120 14.75 7.17 17.63
C TRP A 120 14.57 5.66 17.97
N LYS A 121 15.36 4.76 17.35
CA LYS A 121 15.45 3.33 17.71
C LYS A 121 16.64 3.03 18.64
N GLY A 122 17.34 4.04 19.15
CA GLY A 122 18.50 3.88 20.00
C GLY A 122 19.75 3.37 19.28
N ARG A 123 19.85 3.54 17.94
CA ARG A 123 21.01 3.11 17.15
C ARG A 123 22.02 4.24 17.04
N GLU A 124 23.29 3.95 17.26
CA GLU A 124 24.39 4.92 17.16
C GLU A 124 24.64 5.44 15.73
N ASN A 125 24.21 4.69 14.71
CA ASN A 125 24.43 5.04 13.31
C ASN A 125 23.22 5.76 12.71
N VAL A 126 22.96 6.98 13.16
CA VAL A 126 21.93 7.86 12.59
C VAL A 126 22.22 8.12 11.11
N LYS A 127 21.22 8.01 10.25
CA LYS A 127 21.28 8.33 8.81
C LYS A 127 20.25 9.39 8.49
N SER A 128 20.56 10.28 7.55
CA SER A 128 19.63 11.35 7.15
C SER A 128 18.39 10.82 6.43
N PHE A 129 18.55 9.80 5.58
CA PHE A 129 17.54 9.30 4.64
C PHE A 129 16.91 10.39 3.75
N GLN A 130 17.50 11.60 3.72
CA GLN A 130 17.01 12.72 2.91
C GLN A 130 17.62 12.61 1.51
N ASP A 131 17.06 11.73 0.70
CA ASP A 131 17.46 11.48 -0.69
C ASP A 131 16.50 12.15 -1.68
N ALA A 132 16.75 11.97 -2.97
CA ALA A 132 15.92 12.53 -4.03
C ALA A 132 14.46 12.05 -3.95
N HIS A 133 14.20 10.84 -3.43
CA HIS A 133 12.85 10.35 -3.19
C HIS A 133 12.13 11.17 -2.11
N ALA A 134 12.72 11.27 -0.91
CA ALA A 134 12.13 12.01 0.19
C ALA A 134 11.85 13.47 -0.19
N ILE A 135 12.85 14.13 -0.81
CA ILE A 135 12.73 15.52 -1.26
C ILE A 135 11.63 15.67 -2.32
N SER A 136 11.52 14.73 -3.26
CA SER A 136 10.45 14.77 -4.27
C SER A 136 9.06 14.71 -3.65
N VAL A 137 8.90 13.93 -2.57
CA VAL A 137 7.63 13.90 -1.82
C VAL A 137 7.35 15.26 -1.18
N TYR A 138 8.34 15.89 -0.52
CA TYR A 138 8.15 17.21 0.09
C TYR A 138 7.74 18.26 -0.95
N LEU A 139 8.41 18.26 -2.09
CA LEU A 139 8.11 19.17 -3.20
C LEU A 139 6.74 18.90 -3.81
N ALA A 140 6.36 17.63 -4.04
CA ALA A 140 5.06 17.27 -4.59
C ALA A 140 3.91 17.59 -3.62
N MET A 141 4.11 17.48 -2.30
CA MET A 141 3.12 17.93 -1.31
C MET A 141 2.95 19.44 -1.34
N ARG A 142 4.04 20.20 -1.48
CA ARG A 142 4.04 21.67 -1.48
C ARG A 142 3.55 22.26 -2.81
N TYR A 143 3.99 21.68 -3.91
CA TYR A 143 3.76 22.15 -5.28
C TYR A 143 3.30 21.00 -6.18
N PRO A 144 2.12 20.42 -5.92
CA PRO A 144 1.61 19.28 -6.70
C PRO A 144 1.41 19.60 -8.18
N GLN A 145 1.31 20.87 -8.55
CA GLN A 145 1.16 21.32 -9.93
C GLN A 145 2.46 21.37 -10.73
N THR A 146 3.63 21.30 -10.07
CA THR A 146 4.96 21.44 -10.72
C THR A 146 5.89 20.25 -10.43
N HIS A 147 5.62 19.49 -9.39
CA HIS A 147 6.45 18.38 -8.96
C HIS A 147 5.69 17.05 -8.96
N TYR A 148 6.46 15.95 -9.01
CA TYR A 148 5.97 14.58 -9.01
C TYR A 148 6.62 13.79 -7.88
N ILE A 149 5.89 12.82 -7.31
CA ILE A 149 6.44 11.86 -6.35
C ILE A 149 7.32 10.86 -7.11
N TYR A 150 8.61 10.91 -6.84
CA TYR A 150 9.59 10.07 -7.51
C TYR A 150 9.96 8.86 -6.64
N GLN A 151 10.05 7.68 -7.24
CA GLN A 151 10.64 6.48 -6.65
C GLN A 151 11.57 5.83 -7.66
N TRP A 152 12.82 5.59 -7.27
CA TRP A 152 13.85 5.02 -8.16
C TRP A 152 13.42 3.71 -8.83
N LYS A 153 12.84 2.77 -8.07
CA LYS A 153 12.39 1.49 -8.60
C LYS A 153 11.24 1.64 -9.60
N VAL A 154 10.30 2.52 -9.32
CA VAL A 154 9.15 2.82 -10.20
C VAL A 154 9.66 3.44 -11.50
N PHE A 155 10.53 4.46 -11.39
CA PHE A 155 11.10 5.11 -12.56
C PHE A 155 11.84 4.12 -13.46
N ASN A 156 12.78 3.33 -12.91
CA ASN A 156 13.55 2.37 -13.69
C ASN A 156 12.68 1.31 -14.37
N THR A 157 11.65 0.82 -13.66
CA THR A 157 10.73 -0.14 -14.24
C THR A 157 9.94 0.48 -15.38
N PHE A 158 9.39 1.68 -15.19
CA PHE A 158 8.63 2.36 -16.22
C PHE A 158 9.50 2.80 -17.40
N ALA A 159 10.71 3.31 -17.15
CA ALA A 159 11.67 3.70 -18.18
C ALA A 159 12.05 2.51 -19.09
N SER A 160 12.25 1.32 -18.49
CA SER A 160 12.48 0.09 -19.24
C SER A 160 11.30 -0.29 -20.15
N ILE A 161 10.04 -0.05 -19.70
CA ILE A 161 8.85 -0.29 -20.52
C ILE A 161 8.72 0.75 -21.64
N ALA A 162 9.04 2.00 -21.33
CA ALA A 162 8.95 3.14 -22.24
C ALA A 162 10.17 3.27 -23.18
N ASP A 163 11.16 2.36 -23.05
CA ASP A 163 12.44 2.40 -23.78
C ASP A 163 13.17 3.74 -23.60
N CYS A 164 13.24 4.21 -22.35
CA CYS A 164 13.88 5.46 -21.95
C CYS A 164 15.21 5.19 -21.23
N GLU A 165 16.19 6.03 -21.48
CA GLU A 165 17.47 5.99 -20.76
C GLU A 165 17.31 6.41 -19.30
N THR A 166 18.23 5.94 -18.47
CA THR A 166 18.39 6.32 -17.07
C THR A 166 19.85 6.67 -16.78
N CYS A 167 20.14 7.30 -15.65
CA CYS A 167 21.50 7.67 -15.25
C CYS A 167 21.77 7.31 -13.78
N ASP A 168 23.02 7.44 -13.32
CA ASP A 168 23.44 7.10 -11.96
C ASP A 168 23.24 8.25 -10.96
N ASP A 169 23.21 9.50 -11.41
CA ASP A 169 22.97 10.65 -10.54
C ASP A 169 21.50 10.72 -10.09
N ALA A 170 21.28 10.75 -8.79
CA ALA A 170 19.94 10.63 -8.22
C ALA A 170 19.04 11.84 -8.51
N ILE A 171 19.62 13.05 -8.57
CA ILE A 171 18.88 14.28 -8.85
C ILE A 171 18.58 14.33 -10.36
N GLU A 172 19.57 13.98 -11.20
CA GLU A 172 19.36 13.91 -12.65
C GLU A 172 18.26 12.92 -12.99
N ARG A 173 18.25 11.74 -12.35
CA ARG A 173 17.15 10.78 -12.53
C ARG A 173 15.78 11.37 -12.17
N TYR A 174 15.70 12.18 -11.12
CA TYR A 174 14.46 12.86 -10.77
C TYR A 174 14.05 13.87 -11.86
N LEU A 175 14.98 14.62 -12.40
CA LEU A 175 14.72 15.55 -13.51
C LEU A 175 14.26 14.81 -14.78
N MET A 176 14.91 13.70 -15.12
CA MET A 176 14.51 12.81 -16.22
C MET A 176 13.10 12.23 -15.98
N PHE A 177 12.79 11.83 -14.75
CA PHE A 177 11.47 11.36 -14.38
C PHE A 177 10.40 12.42 -14.59
N MET A 178 10.66 13.67 -14.19
CA MET A 178 9.74 14.79 -14.41
C MET A 178 9.47 15.02 -15.91
N GLN A 179 10.50 14.95 -16.77
CA GLN A 179 10.32 15.05 -18.22
C GLN A 179 9.50 13.90 -18.80
N LEU A 180 9.74 12.67 -18.32
CA LEU A 180 8.95 11.51 -18.70
C LEU A 180 7.48 11.66 -18.28
N CYS A 181 7.22 12.16 -17.08
CA CYS A 181 5.87 12.46 -16.60
C CYS A 181 5.13 13.44 -17.51
N GLU A 182 5.79 14.52 -17.98
CA GLU A 182 5.17 15.47 -18.91
C GLU A 182 4.79 14.80 -20.25
N THR A 183 5.64 13.91 -20.75
CA THR A 183 5.34 13.14 -21.98
C THR A 183 4.15 12.19 -21.77
N VAL A 184 4.11 11.49 -20.66
CA VAL A 184 3.02 10.58 -20.31
C VAL A 184 1.71 11.36 -20.08
N LYS A 185 1.79 12.49 -19.39
CA LYS A 185 0.64 13.36 -19.16
C LYS A 185 -0.01 13.82 -20.48
N ALA A 186 0.79 14.20 -21.45
CA ALA A 186 0.28 14.61 -22.76
C ALA A 186 -0.50 13.50 -23.47
N GLU A 187 -0.15 12.24 -23.26
CA GLU A 187 -0.92 11.10 -23.78
C GLU A 187 -2.18 10.83 -22.96
N LEU A 188 -2.10 10.85 -21.63
CA LEU A 188 -3.27 10.70 -20.74
C LEU A 188 -4.35 11.75 -21.02
N MET A 189 -3.97 12.99 -21.29
CA MET A 189 -4.89 14.08 -21.57
C MET A 189 -5.70 13.91 -22.88
N LYS A 190 -5.34 12.96 -23.74
CA LYS A 190 -6.12 12.61 -24.94
C LYS A 190 -7.39 11.80 -24.61
N GLU A 191 -7.46 11.20 -23.43
CA GLU A 191 -8.58 10.38 -22.97
C GLU A 191 -9.71 11.25 -22.38
N ASN A 192 -10.36 12.06 -23.21
CA ASN A 192 -11.31 13.08 -22.80
C ASN A 192 -12.42 12.58 -21.86
N ALA A 193 -12.95 11.38 -22.11
CA ALA A 193 -14.03 10.81 -21.29
C ALA A 193 -13.52 10.50 -19.87
N PHE A 194 -12.32 9.93 -19.77
CA PHE A 194 -11.70 9.62 -18.49
C PHE A 194 -11.30 10.90 -17.73
N ILE A 195 -10.74 11.89 -18.41
CA ILE A 195 -10.40 13.19 -17.81
C ILE A 195 -11.65 13.90 -17.27
N SER A 196 -12.75 13.84 -17.99
CA SER A 196 -14.04 14.38 -17.52
C SER A 196 -14.53 13.65 -16.26
N PHE A 197 -14.47 12.32 -16.25
CA PHE A 197 -14.76 11.49 -15.08
C PHE A 197 -13.85 11.85 -13.90
N TYR A 198 -12.54 11.89 -14.11
CA TYR A 198 -11.56 12.22 -13.07
C TYR A 198 -11.80 13.60 -12.44
N ASN A 199 -12.13 14.61 -13.26
CA ASN A 199 -12.48 15.94 -12.74
C ASN A 199 -13.75 15.92 -11.87
N GLY A 200 -14.74 15.09 -12.22
CA GLY A 200 -15.91 14.83 -11.37
C GLY A 200 -15.51 14.19 -10.06
N TRP A 201 -14.70 13.14 -10.12
CA TRP A 201 -14.19 12.44 -8.95
C TRP A 201 -13.39 13.36 -8.00
N LEU A 202 -12.51 14.22 -8.53
CA LEU A 202 -11.78 15.22 -7.73
C LEU A 202 -12.74 16.13 -6.95
N LYS A 203 -13.79 16.62 -7.63
CA LYS A 203 -14.80 17.50 -7.02
C LYS A 203 -15.56 16.79 -5.90
N ASP A 204 -16.00 15.56 -6.13
CA ASP A 204 -16.80 14.79 -5.18
C ASP A 204 -16.00 14.47 -3.92
N ASN A 205 -14.70 14.18 -4.04
CA ASN A 205 -13.81 13.89 -2.93
C ASN A 205 -13.13 15.15 -2.34
N LYS A 206 -13.39 16.33 -2.90
CA LYS A 206 -12.76 17.61 -2.48
C LYS A 206 -11.23 17.54 -2.55
N PHE A 207 -10.70 16.93 -3.61
CA PHE A 207 -9.28 16.91 -3.95
C PHE A 207 -8.96 17.94 -5.05
N THR A 208 -7.69 18.29 -5.16
CA THR A 208 -7.16 19.17 -6.21
C THR A 208 -5.98 18.51 -6.90
N ASP A 209 -6.02 18.49 -8.23
CA ASP A 209 -4.91 18.11 -9.11
C ASP A 209 -5.02 18.92 -10.40
N SER A 210 -4.78 20.23 -10.28
CA SER A 210 -5.05 21.21 -11.34
C SER A 210 -4.23 21.00 -12.61
N ASN A 211 -3.09 20.32 -12.51
CA ASN A 211 -2.19 20.03 -13.64
C ASN A 211 -2.06 18.54 -13.93
N TYR A 212 -2.91 17.69 -13.34
CA TYR A 212 -2.92 16.22 -13.51
C TYR A 212 -1.59 15.53 -13.18
N ASN A 213 -0.78 16.12 -12.32
CA ASN A 213 0.49 15.54 -11.93
C ASN A 213 0.31 14.34 -11.00
N LEU A 214 -0.67 14.39 -10.07
CA LEU A 214 -1.01 13.25 -9.22
C LEU A 214 -1.52 12.08 -10.05
N LEU A 215 -2.45 12.36 -10.96
CA LEU A 215 -2.95 11.35 -11.90
C LEU A 215 -1.83 10.71 -12.73
N THR A 216 -0.92 11.54 -13.25
CA THR A 216 0.18 11.06 -14.11
C THR A 216 1.16 10.17 -13.37
N GLN A 217 1.60 10.59 -12.19
CA GLN A 217 2.51 9.77 -11.38
C GLN A 217 1.83 8.50 -10.86
N ASP A 218 0.52 8.56 -10.57
CA ASP A 218 -0.27 7.40 -10.18
C ASP A 218 -0.35 6.39 -11.32
N PHE A 219 -0.62 6.83 -12.54
CA PHE A 219 -0.56 5.99 -13.73
C PHE A 219 0.81 5.32 -13.89
N ILE A 220 1.92 6.08 -13.78
CA ILE A 220 3.28 5.53 -13.89
C ILE A 220 3.54 4.51 -12.78
N TYR A 221 3.14 4.81 -11.56
CA TYR A 221 3.24 3.89 -10.44
C TYR A 221 2.41 2.62 -10.69
N ALA A 222 1.18 2.76 -11.13
CA ALA A 222 0.30 1.65 -11.43
C ALA A 222 0.85 0.74 -12.52
N VAL A 223 1.40 1.31 -13.59
CA VAL A 223 2.07 0.55 -14.65
C VAL A 223 3.27 -0.21 -14.09
N ALA A 224 4.13 0.43 -13.32
CA ALA A 224 5.33 -0.20 -12.79
C ALA A 224 5.05 -1.27 -11.74
N THR A 225 3.94 -1.15 -11.01
CA THR A 225 3.63 -1.99 -9.84
C THR A 225 2.54 -3.02 -10.13
N TYR A 226 1.44 -2.59 -10.73
CA TYR A 226 0.25 -3.42 -10.95
C TYR A 226 0.17 -3.95 -12.38
N LEU A 227 0.32 -3.09 -13.40
CA LEU A 227 0.01 -3.39 -14.79
C LEU A 227 1.18 -4.00 -15.59
N ASN A 228 2.43 -3.75 -15.17
CA ASN A 228 3.63 -4.29 -15.82
C ASN A 228 4.04 -5.67 -15.33
N SER A 229 3.42 -6.18 -14.31
CA SER A 229 3.71 -7.56 -13.98
C SER A 229 3.34 -8.41 -15.20
N GLU A 230 4.23 -9.32 -15.64
CA GLU A 230 3.89 -10.40 -16.60
C GLU A 230 2.55 -11.07 -16.25
N LYS A 231 2.10 -10.86 -15.04
CA LYS A 231 0.84 -11.17 -14.42
C LYS A 231 -0.37 -10.57 -15.14
N TYR A 232 -0.30 -9.30 -15.60
CA TYR A 232 -1.42 -8.63 -16.26
C TYR A 232 -1.51 -8.94 -17.76
N GLN A 233 -0.35 -9.09 -18.41
CA GLN A 233 -0.30 -9.44 -19.84
C GLN A 233 -0.67 -10.92 -20.09
N LYS A 234 -0.55 -11.80 -19.07
CA LYS A 234 -0.93 -13.21 -19.13
C LYS A 234 -2.34 -13.50 -18.62
N ALA A 235 -3.00 -12.58 -17.91
CA ALA A 235 -4.40 -12.73 -17.50
C ALA A 235 -5.36 -12.79 -18.69
N ASP A 236 -4.98 -12.20 -19.83
CA ASP A 236 -5.72 -12.34 -21.11
C ASP A 236 -5.43 -13.65 -21.88
N LYS A 237 -4.44 -14.45 -21.43
CA LYS A 237 -4.18 -15.77 -21.98
C LYS A 237 -4.33 -16.79 -20.86
N LYS A 238 -5.50 -17.41 -20.78
CA LYS A 238 -5.87 -18.49 -19.86
C LYS A 238 -4.82 -19.63 -19.86
N LYS A 239 -3.75 -19.49 -19.06
CA LYS A 239 -3.00 -20.67 -18.62
C LYS A 239 -3.62 -21.12 -17.30
N PRO A 240 -3.90 -22.42 -17.15
CA PRO A 240 -4.36 -22.98 -15.88
C PRO A 240 -3.37 -22.64 -14.77
N ILE A 241 -3.87 -22.30 -13.59
CA ILE A 241 -3.01 -22.09 -12.42
C ILE A 241 -2.46 -23.46 -12.02
N GLU A 242 -1.13 -23.63 -11.96
CA GLU A 242 -0.53 -24.81 -11.36
C GLU A 242 -0.78 -24.76 -9.85
N LYS A 243 -1.58 -25.71 -9.35
CA LYS A 243 -2.01 -25.77 -7.96
C LYS A 243 -2.23 -27.20 -7.50
N GLU A 244 -1.88 -27.43 -6.25
CA GLU A 244 -2.40 -28.55 -5.47
C GLU A 244 -3.53 -28.02 -4.60
N VAL A 245 -4.68 -28.67 -4.64
CA VAL A 245 -5.89 -28.26 -3.90
C VAL A 245 -6.31 -29.39 -3.00
N TYR A 246 -6.46 -29.11 -1.70
CA TYR A 246 -6.97 -30.02 -0.68
C TYR A 246 -8.18 -29.39 -0.02
N GLN A 247 -9.18 -30.19 0.32
CA GLN A 247 -10.34 -29.76 1.09
C GLN A 247 -10.48 -30.60 2.36
N ILE A 248 -10.75 -29.96 3.48
CA ILE A 248 -10.99 -30.59 4.78
C ILE A 248 -12.09 -29.85 5.54
N GLU A 249 -12.71 -30.53 6.48
CA GLU A 249 -13.63 -29.91 7.45
C GLU A 249 -12.84 -29.25 8.60
N ALA A 250 -13.32 -28.12 9.10
CA ALA A 250 -12.67 -27.40 10.21
C ALA A 250 -12.61 -28.28 11.48
N SER A 251 -13.62 -29.09 11.74
CA SER A 251 -13.68 -30.05 12.83
C SER A 251 -12.61 -31.15 12.79
N ALA A 252 -11.89 -31.29 11.67
CA ALA A 252 -10.77 -32.23 11.56
C ALA A 252 -9.49 -31.76 12.31
N PHE A 253 -9.41 -30.48 12.72
CA PHE A 253 -8.29 -29.97 13.51
C PHE A 253 -8.39 -30.48 14.96
N LYS A 254 -7.29 -31.08 15.45
CA LYS A 254 -7.21 -31.57 16.83
C LYS A 254 -6.99 -30.40 17.78
N GLU A 255 -7.60 -30.46 18.98
CA GLU A 255 -7.29 -29.53 20.06
C GLU A 255 -5.80 -29.58 20.40
N VAL A 256 -5.18 -28.39 20.48
CA VAL A 256 -3.80 -28.20 20.96
C VAL A 256 -3.88 -27.56 22.33
N ASP A 257 -3.06 -28.02 23.29
CA ASP A 257 -3.07 -27.45 24.65
C ASP A 257 -2.60 -25.99 24.60
N PRO A 258 -3.42 -25.02 25.10
CA PRO A 258 -3.08 -23.59 25.08
C PRO A 258 -1.77 -23.23 25.80
N LYS A 259 -1.21 -24.15 26.61
CA LYS A 259 0.06 -23.92 27.32
C LYS A 259 1.29 -23.92 26.40
N ASP A 260 1.18 -24.52 25.24
CA ASP A 260 2.30 -24.65 24.30
C ASP A 260 2.64 -23.35 23.56
N PHE A 261 1.79 -22.32 23.64
CA PHE A 261 1.93 -21.07 22.88
C PHE A 261 2.41 -19.86 23.70
N LYS A 262 2.56 -19.96 25.02
CA LYS A 262 2.98 -18.81 25.86
C LYS A 262 4.47 -18.59 25.85
N SER A 263 4.91 -17.55 25.14
CA SER A 263 6.27 -17.03 25.21
C SER A 263 6.26 -15.64 25.84
N PHE A 264 6.85 -15.51 27.03
CA PHE A 264 7.04 -14.21 27.72
C PHE A 264 8.31 -13.47 27.27
N LYS A 265 8.86 -13.80 26.10
CA LYS A 265 10.00 -13.08 25.51
C LYS A 265 9.46 -11.83 24.79
N GLY A 266 9.81 -10.66 25.30
CA GLY A 266 9.52 -9.39 24.63
C GLY A 266 10.12 -9.38 23.23
N LYS A 267 9.26 -9.32 22.21
CA LYS A 267 9.63 -9.08 20.82
C LYS A 267 9.10 -7.71 20.46
N ILE A 268 9.99 -6.79 20.15
CA ILE A 268 9.59 -5.52 19.54
C ILE A 268 9.17 -5.87 18.10
N MET A 269 7.86 -5.91 17.87
CA MET A 269 7.29 -6.10 16.54
C MET A 269 6.74 -4.77 16.06
N ASP A 270 7.18 -4.34 14.90
CA ASP A 270 6.61 -3.21 14.18
C ASP A 270 5.32 -3.72 13.48
N TYR A 271 4.21 -3.56 14.19
CA TYR A 271 2.91 -4.08 13.74
C TYR A 271 2.44 -3.39 12.45
N GLU A 272 2.74 -2.11 12.22
CA GLU A 272 2.30 -1.36 11.04
C GLU A 272 3.01 -1.80 9.75
N ALA A 273 4.33 -2.03 9.80
CA ALA A 273 5.07 -2.53 8.64
C ALA A 273 4.72 -3.99 8.30
N ILE A 274 4.43 -4.79 9.32
CA ILE A 274 3.98 -6.17 9.19
C ILE A 274 2.58 -6.20 8.59
N ASP A 275 1.66 -5.37 9.06
CA ASP A 275 0.28 -5.27 8.54
C ASP A 275 0.22 -4.82 7.09
N LYS A 276 1.14 -3.95 6.66
CA LYS A 276 1.19 -3.49 5.26
C LYS A 276 1.73 -4.55 4.31
N LEU A 277 2.80 -5.28 4.72
CA LEU A 277 3.31 -6.42 3.96
C LEU A 277 2.25 -7.53 3.85
N HIS A 278 1.49 -7.73 4.94
CA HIS A 278 0.41 -8.70 4.99
C HIS A 278 -0.78 -8.28 4.14
N ARG A 279 -1.15 -7.00 4.09
CA ARG A 279 -2.24 -6.50 3.24
C ARG A 279 -1.98 -6.74 1.76
N ASN A 280 -0.80 -6.39 1.25
CA ASN A 280 -0.47 -6.63 -0.16
C ASN A 280 -0.42 -8.12 -0.51
N LEU A 281 0.09 -8.95 0.40
CA LEU A 281 0.10 -10.39 0.22
C LEU A 281 -1.33 -10.97 0.31
N GLY A 282 -2.15 -10.45 1.22
CA GLY A 282 -3.57 -10.79 1.37
C GLY A 282 -4.32 -10.55 0.08
N LEU A 283 -4.29 -9.33 -0.43
CA LEU A 283 -4.97 -8.94 -1.66
C LEU A 283 -4.54 -9.78 -2.88
N GLU A 284 -3.22 -10.05 -3.04
CA GLU A 284 -2.76 -10.93 -4.12
C GLU A 284 -3.30 -12.36 -3.97
N GLY A 285 -3.46 -12.84 -2.74
CA GLY A 285 -4.07 -14.12 -2.45
C GLY A 285 -5.58 -14.16 -2.72
N GLU A 286 -6.29 -13.09 -2.36
CA GLU A 286 -7.72 -12.93 -2.66
C GLU A 286 -7.95 -12.93 -4.17
N MET A 287 -7.18 -12.16 -4.94
CA MET A 287 -7.25 -12.18 -6.41
C MET A 287 -6.96 -13.56 -7.00
N TRP A 288 -6.02 -14.30 -6.41
CA TRP A 288 -5.71 -15.67 -6.81
C TRP A 288 -6.89 -16.62 -6.50
N ALA A 289 -7.51 -16.45 -5.32
CA ALA A 289 -8.68 -17.23 -4.89
C ALA A 289 -9.92 -16.93 -5.77
N ILE A 290 -10.14 -15.69 -6.15
CA ILE A 290 -11.20 -15.30 -7.11
C ILE A 290 -10.99 -16.00 -8.45
N GLN A 291 -9.76 -16.03 -8.96
CA GLN A 291 -9.47 -16.73 -10.21
C GLN A 291 -9.71 -18.24 -10.07
N TYR A 292 -9.36 -18.82 -8.91
CA TYR A 292 -9.67 -20.22 -8.61
C TYR A 292 -11.18 -20.49 -8.64
N GLU A 293 -11.98 -19.63 -7.99
CA GLU A 293 -13.44 -19.76 -7.96
C GLU A 293 -14.07 -19.63 -9.36
N ARG A 294 -13.61 -18.69 -10.16
CA ARG A 294 -14.06 -18.54 -11.55
C ARG A 294 -13.77 -19.80 -12.38
N GLU A 295 -12.57 -20.37 -12.24
CA GLU A 295 -12.22 -21.62 -12.91
C GLU A 295 -13.05 -22.82 -12.39
N ARG A 296 -13.40 -22.83 -11.08
CA ARG A 296 -14.27 -23.85 -10.49
C ARG A 296 -15.67 -23.79 -11.10
N LEU A 297 -16.28 -22.61 -11.11
CA LEU A 297 -17.62 -22.39 -11.67
C LEU A 297 -17.66 -22.66 -13.17
N GLU A 298 -16.63 -22.24 -13.93
CA GLU A 298 -16.53 -22.54 -15.37
C GLU A 298 -16.51 -24.05 -15.64
N LYS A 299 -15.77 -24.83 -14.84
CA LYS A 299 -15.72 -26.29 -14.95
C LYS A 299 -17.06 -26.97 -14.66
N LEU A 300 -17.85 -26.37 -13.76
CA LEU A 300 -19.20 -26.83 -13.42
C LEU A 300 -20.26 -26.35 -14.42
N GLY A 301 -19.88 -25.46 -15.35
CA GLY A 301 -20.83 -24.87 -16.28
C GLY A 301 -21.76 -23.83 -15.63
N ILE A 302 -21.39 -23.30 -14.48
CA ILE A 302 -22.16 -22.33 -13.71
C ILE A 302 -21.73 -20.92 -14.14
N ASN A 303 -22.70 -20.13 -14.65
CA ASN A 303 -22.47 -18.74 -15.00
C ASN A 303 -22.91 -17.83 -13.81
N HIS A 304 -21.98 -17.58 -12.90
CA HIS A 304 -22.19 -16.69 -11.75
C HIS A 304 -20.99 -15.76 -11.61
N ASP A 305 -21.24 -14.50 -11.20
CA ASP A 305 -20.18 -13.53 -10.94
C ASP A 305 -19.58 -13.71 -9.54
N VAL A 306 -18.29 -13.96 -9.48
CA VAL A 306 -17.53 -14.07 -8.23
C VAL A 306 -17.14 -12.68 -7.78
N ARG A 307 -17.71 -12.22 -6.65
CA ARG A 307 -17.56 -10.86 -6.15
C ARG A 307 -16.42 -10.75 -5.15
N HIS A 308 -15.62 -9.69 -5.27
CA HIS A 308 -14.56 -9.32 -4.34
C HIS A 308 -15.11 -8.37 -3.28
N VAL A 309 -15.75 -8.91 -2.25
CA VAL A 309 -16.57 -8.16 -1.30
C VAL A 309 -15.73 -7.29 -0.39
N SER A 310 -14.54 -7.72 0.02
CA SER A 310 -13.62 -6.91 0.82
C SER A 310 -13.25 -5.58 0.14
N ILE A 311 -13.20 -5.56 -1.20
CA ILE A 311 -12.96 -4.34 -2.00
C ILE A 311 -14.25 -3.59 -2.30
N GLU A 312 -15.33 -4.29 -2.67
CA GLU A 312 -16.58 -3.67 -3.11
C GLU A 312 -17.36 -3.03 -1.94
N GLU A 313 -17.35 -3.66 -0.77
CA GLU A 313 -18.17 -3.30 0.38
C GLU A 313 -17.34 -3.03 1.66
N GLY A 314 -16.03 -3.37 1.66
CA GLY A 314 -15.08 -3.15 2.75
C GLY A 314 -14.93 -4.33 3.72
N ASP A 315 -13.85 -4.30 4.52
CA ASP A 315 -13.40 -5.40 5.41
C ASP A 315 -14.35 -5.75 6.58
N GLY A 316 -15.51 -5.10 6.69
CA GLY A 316 -16.41 -5.23 7.85
C GLY A 316 -17.38 -6.40 7.79
N LEU A 317 -17.55 -7.07 6.65
CA LEU A 317 -18.57 -8.09 6.44
C LEU A 317 -18.17 -9.49 6.95
N GLY A 318 -16.88 -9.68 7.26
CA GLY A 318 -16.37 -10.92 7.85
C GLY A 318 -16.11 -12.04 6.83
N TYR A 319 -15.92 -11.67 5.56
CA TYR A 319 -15.44 -12.54 4.48
C TYR A 319 -14.96 -11.69 3.31
N ASP A 320 -14.06 -12.23 2.48
CA ASP A 320 -13.39 -11.49 1.39
C ASP A 320 -14.08 -11.66 0.05
N ILE A 321 -14.60 -12.87 -0.23
CA ILE A 321 -15.15 -13.24 -1.54
C ILE A 321 -16.52 -13.86 -1.36
N LEU A 322 -17.46 -13.45 -2.23
CA LEU A 322 -18.77 -14.09 -2.37
C LEU A 322 -18.83 -14.85 -3.69
N SER A 323 -19.03 -16.15 -3.57
CA SER A 323 -19.24 -17.08 -4.68
C SER A 323 -20.54 -17.86 -4.48
N VAL A 324 -20.74 -18.94 -5.22
CA VAL A 324 -21.86 -19.87 -5.05
C VAL A 324 -21.38 -21.30 -4.94
N GLU A 325 -22.19 -22.14 -4.31
CA GLU A 325 -21.99 -23.59 -4.24
C GLU A 325 -22.17 -24.25 -5.61
N ASP A 326 -21.99 -25.57 -5.67
CA ASP A 326 -22.08 -26.36 -6.90
C ASP A 326 -23.50 -26.39 -7.50
N ASP A 327 -24.50 -25.94 -6.74
CA ASP A 327 -25.87 -25.77 -7.22
C ASP A 327 -26.08 -24.46 -8.03
N GLY A 328 -25.09 -23.57 -8.03
CA GLY A 328 -25.11 -22.28 -8.72
C GLY A 328 -26.01 -21.21 -8.11
N VAL A 329 -26.58 -21.44 -6.92
CA VAL A 329 -27.54 -20.54 -6.26
C VAL A 329 -27.19 -20.27 -4.79
N THR A 330 -26.82 -21.29 -4.04
CA THR A 330 -26.49 -21.17 -2.62
C THR A 330 -25.23 -20.36 -2.42
N PRO A 331 -25.23 -19.30 -1.57
CA PRO A 331 -24.06 -18.48 -1.34
C PRO A 331 -22.88 -19.28 -0.75
N ARG A 332 -21.66 -18.96 -1.20
CA ARG A 332 -20.39 -19.45 -0.67
C ARG A 332 -19.57 -18.29 -0.17
N TYR A 333 -19.45 -18.16 1.16
CA TYR A 333 -18.71 -17.11 1.84
C TYR A 333 -17.26 -17.56 2.04
N ILE A 334 -16.30 -16.82 1.51
CA ILE A 334 -14.89 -17.24 1.47
C ILE A 334 -14.03 -16.18 2.15
N GLU A 335 -13.33 -16.59 3.19
CA GLU A 335 -12.26 -15.85 3.84
C GLU A 335 -10.91 -16.34 3.31
N VAL A 336 -10.02 -15.45 2.91
CA VAL A 336 -8.73 -15.81 2.30
C VAL A 336 -7.58 -15.50 3.25
N LYS A 337 -6.78 -16.50 3.57
CA LYS A 337 -5.59 -16.37 4.42
C LYS A 337 -4.35 -16.80 3.65
N THR A 338 -3.54 -15.83 3.22
CA THR A 338 -2.40 -16.04 2.32
C THR A 338 -1.07 -16.07 3.06
N THR A 339 -0.15 -16.93 2.62
CA THR A 339 1.23 -16.96 3.10
C THR A 339 2.21 -17.43 2.01
N GLU A 340 3.41 -16.86 2.01
CA GLU A 340 4.55 -17.36 1.23
C GLU A 340 5.17 -18.63 1.85
N GLY A 341 4.91 -18.86 3.14
CA GLY A 341 5.39 -20.03 3.89
C GLY A 341 4.51 -21.26 3.75
N GLY A 342 4.72 -22.22 4.64
CA GLY A 342 3.97 -23.48 4.68
C GLY A 342 2.53 -23.34 5.18
N VAL A 343 1.72 -24.38 4.95
CA VAL A 343 0.30 -24.43 5.32
C VAL A 343 0.04 -24.23 6.82
N THR A 344 0.97 -24.67 7.67
CA THR A 344 0.87 -24.60 9.14
C THR A 344 1.25 -23.26 9.73
N GLN A 345 1.67 -22.28 8.91
CA GLN A 345 2.00 -20.95 9.41
C GLN A 345 0.75 -20.30 10.03
N PRO A 346 0.82 -19.79 11.27
CA PRO A 346 -0.32 -19.15 11.92
C PRO A 346 -0.86 -17.97 11.11
N PHE A 347 -2.16 -17.72 11.22
CA PHE A 347 -2.82 -16.56 10.64
C PHE A 347 -3.74 -15.90 11.67
N PHE A 348 -4.07 -14.63 11.43
CA PHE A 348 -4.95 -13.85 12.29
C PHE A 348 -6.33 -13.74 11.68
N TYR A 349 -7.34 -13.63 12.54
CA TYR A 349 -8.69 -13.34 12.12
C TYR A 349 -9.36 -12.36 13.10
N SER A 350 -10.29 -11.58 12.59
CA SER A 350 -11.02 -10.57 13.32
C SER A 350 -12.26 -11.17 14.06
N SER A 351 -12.82 -10.39 14.97
CA SER A 351 -14.11 -10.75 15.61
C SER A 351 -15.28 -10.81 14.63
N ASN A 352 -15.23 -10.01 13.54
CA ASN A 352 -16.26 -10.01 12.50
C ASN A 352 -16.18 -11.28 11.65
N GLU A 353 -14.98 -11.69 11.25
CA GLU A 353 -14.75 -12.97 10.54
C GLU A 353 -15.19 -14.15 11.39
N LEU A 354 -14.83 -14.16 12.70
CA LEU A 354 -15.30 -15.19 13.63
C LEU A 354 -16.83 -15.23 13.72
N ALA A 355 -17.48 -14.08 13.95
CA ALA A 355 -18.94 -14.01 14.08
C ALA A 355 -19.64 -14.48 12.78
N ARG A 356 -19.13 -14.04 11.60
CA ARG A 356 -19.70 -14.44 10.31
C ARG A 356 -19.54 -15.93 10.07
N SER A 357 -18.38 -16.50 10.36
CA SER A 357 -18.11 -17.92 10.19
C SER A 357 -19.02 -18.82 11.05
N ILE A 358 -19.44 -18.33 12.23
CA ILE A 358 -20.40 -19.05 13.09
C ILE A 358 -21.80 -19.00 12.49
N VAL A 359 -22.22 -17.83 11.98
CA VAL A 359 -23.58 -17.63 11.41
C VAL A 359 -23.77 -18.41 10.13
N GLU A 360 -22.78 -18.37 9.23
CA GLU A 360 -22.86 -18.97 7.90
C GLU A 360 -22.13 -20.32 7.82
N ARG A 361 -21.92 -21.00 8.93
CA ARG A 361 -21.07 -22.20 9.08
C ARG A 361 -21.11 -23.19 7.92
N ASP A 362 -22.31 -23.58 7.47
CA ASP A 362 -22.52 -24.56 6.41
C ASP A 362 -22.13 -24.07 5.00
N HIS A 363 -21.87 -22.75 4.87
CA HIS A 363 -21.53 -22.08 3.61
C HIS A 363 -20.29 -21.21 3.76
N TYR A 364 -19.56 -21.32 4.89
CA TYR A 364 -18.35 -20.57 5.15
C TYR A 364 -17.11 -21.39 4.89
N TYR A 365 -16.16 -20.78 4.18
CA TYR A 365 -14.93 -21.42 3.74
C TYR A 365 -13.72 -20.56 4.04
N ILE A 366 -12.66 -21.15 4.57
CA ILE A 366 -11.37 -20.50 4.71
C ILE A 366 -10.48 -21.02 3.59
N TYR A 367 -10.06 -20.13 2.71
CA TYR A 367 -9.12 -20.46 1.64
C TYR A 367 -7.70 -20.15 2.12
N ARG A 368 -7.01 -21.17 2.61
CA ARG A 368 -5.60 -21.07 3.00
C ARG A 368 -4.72 -21.17 1.75
N VAL A 369 -4.32 -20.02 1.20
CA VAL A 369 -3.38 -19.91 0.08
C VAL A 369 -1.97 -19.93 0.66
N TYR A 370 -1.17 -20.97 0.36
CA TYR A 370 0.15 -21.16 0.97
C TYR A 370 1.23 -21.51 -0.06
N GLY A 371 2.50 -21.31 0.33
CA GLY A 371 3.62 -21.43 -0.59
C GLY A 371 3.50 -20.49 -1.79
N PHE A 372 2.91 -19.31 -1.55
CA PHE A 372 2.57 -18.34 -2.59
C PHE A 372 3.83 -17.74 -3.20
N LYS A 373 4.10 -18.10 -4.44
CA LYS A 373 5.23 -17.56 -5.23
C LYS A 373 4.75 -16.39 -6.06
N ARG A 374 4.87 -15.19 -5.52
CA ARG A 374 4.35 -13.93 -6.11
C ARG A 374 4.76 -13.77 -7.57
N ALA A 375 6.05 -13.98 -7.91
CA ALA A 375 6.56 -13.82 -9.27
C ALA A 375 5.96 -14.80 -10.28
N ALA A 376 5.66 -16.04 -9.87
CA ALA A 376 5.11 -17.09 -10.72
C ALA A 376 3.58 -17.20 -10.64
N ARG A 377 2.92 -16.50 -9.70
CA ARG A 377 1.51 -16.66 -9.34
C ARG A 377 1.12 -18.11 -9.06
N GLN A 378 2.05 -18.87 -8.51
CA GLN A 378 1.84 -20.25 -8.09
C GLN A 378 1.55 -20.29 -6.60
N ALA A 379 0.56 -21.06 -6.22
CA ALA A 379 0.24 -21.34 -4.84
C ALA A 379 -0.40 -22.71 -4.71
N ASN A 380 -0.40 -23.25 -3.49
CA ASN A 380 -1.25 -24.35 -3.10
C ASN A 380 -2.45 -23.81 -2.33
N LEU A 381 -3.55 -24.52 -2.36
CA LEU A 381 -4.78 -24.14 -1.70
C LEU A 381 -5.25 -25.27 -0.76
N LEU A 382 -5.42 -24.94 0.50
CA LEU A 382 -6.19 -25.73 1.44
C LEU A 382 -7.52 -25.04 1.68
N ILE A 383 -8.61 -25.71 1.30
CA ILE A 383 -9.98 -25.25 1.56
C ILE A 383 -10.43 -25.88 2.88
N ILE A 384 -10.76 -25.04 3.85
CA ILE A 384 -11.30 -25.45 5.14
C ILE A 384 -12.77 -25.06 5.15
N HIS A 385 -13.65 -26.01 5.28
CA HIS A 385 -15.10 -25.81 5.38
C HIS A 385 -15.54 -25.81 6.84
N GLY A 386 -16.30 -24.83 7.27
CA GLY A 386 -16.80 -24.67 8.63
C GLY A 386 -16.36 -23.38 9.31
N GLY A 387 -16.70 -23.24 10.59
CA GLY A 387 -16.47 -22.03 11.36
C GLY A 387 -15.03 -21.86 11.87
N LEU A 388 -14.58 -20.61 12.02
CA LEU A 388 -13.29 -20.27 12.64
C LEU A 388 -13.20 -20.68 14.12
N ASP A 389 -14.35 -20.83 14.81
CA ASP A 389 -14.43 -21.31 16.19
C ASP A 389 -14.04 -22.79 16.36
N GLU A 390 -14.00 -23.55 15.26
CA GLU A 390 -13.52 -24.94 15.25
C GLU A 390 -11.99 -25.03 15.10
N LEU A 391 -11.34 -23.91 14.81
CA LEU A 391 -9.89 -23.84 14.78
C LEU A 391 -9.33 -23.49 16.17
N ASN A 392 -8.12 -23.93 16.48
CA ASN A 392 -7.42 -23.61 17.73
C ASN A 392 -6.95 -22.16 17.73
N GLY A 393 -7.87 -21.20 17.95
CA GLY A 393 -7.57 -19.79 18.00
C GLY A 393 -7.30 -19.30 19.43
N GLU A 394 -6.24 -18.49 19.61
CA GLU A 394 -5.94 -17.78 20.85
C GLU A 394 -6.25 -16.28 20.70
N PRO A 395 -6.95 -15.66 21.68
CA PRO A 395 -7.16 -14.21 21.66
C PRO A 395 -5.84 -13.47 21.86
N MET A 396 -5.44 -12.64 20.87
CA MET A 396 -4.20 -11.83 20.93
C MET A 396 -4.45 -10.39 21.38
N THR A 397 -5.66 -9.86 21.16
CA THR A 397 -5.99 -8.48 21.45
C THR A 397 -7.41 -8.34 22.00
N TYR A 398 -7.58 -7.53 23.04
CA TYR A 398 -8.87 -7.24 23.65
C TYR A 398 -9.16 -5.76 23.55
N LYS A 399 -10.38 -5.38 23.12
CA LYS A 399 -10.90 -4.02 23.21
C LYS A 399 -11.68 -3.86 24.49
N ALA A 400 -11.16 -3.06 25.44
CA ALA A 400 -11.90 -2.71 26.65
C ALA A 400 -12.61 -1.35 26.47
N SER A 401 -13.86 -1.26 26.89
CA SER A 401 -14.58 0.01 27.02
C SER A 401 -15.03 0.18 28.47
N MET A 402 -14.78 1.35 29.05
CA MET A 402 -15.34 1.69 30.36
C MET A 402 -16.80 2.06 30.20
N LYS A 403 -17.71 1.21 30.69
CA LYS A 403 -19.14 1.51 30.76
C LYS A 403 -19.40 2.24 32.09
N HIS A 404 -19.79 3.51 32.01
CA HIS A 404 -20.27 4.35 33.10
C HIS A 404 -19.37 4.42 34.35
N PHE A 405 -18.48 5.39 34.35
CA PHE A 405 -17.86 5.86 35.59
C PHE A 405 -18.82 6.90 36.20
N CYS A 406 -19.65 6.51 37.17
CA CYS A 406 -20.31 7.48 38.03
C CYS A 406 -19.26 7.94 39.06
N VAL A 407 -18.73 9.14 38.89
CA VAL A 407 -18.03 9.85 39.96
C VAL A 407 -19.11 10.30 40.91
N GLY A 408 -19.22 9.64 42.09
CA GLY A 408 -20.04 10.09 43.21
C GLY A 408 -19.48 11.35 43.86
#